data_d9579e2864feefcd2a92928272db9b1f
#
_entry.id   d9579e2864feefcd2a92928272db9b1f
#
_cell.length_a   1.000
_cell.length_b   1.000
_cell.length_c   1.000
_cell.angle_alpha   90.00
_cell.angle_beta   90.00
_cell.angle_gamma   90.00
#
_symmetry.space_group_name_H-M   'P 1'
#
loop_
_entity.id
_entity.type
_entity.pdbx_description
1 polymer ?
#
loop_
_entity_poly.entity_id
_entity_poly.type
_entity_poly.pdbx_seq_one_letter_code
_entity_poly.pdbx_strand_id
1 'polypeptide(L)'
;EVTLTLIEDNGGRQIAEPWHLTWDTSHPVLSATCDMTLDRASLLQVDQPGAAHVRIDLRTADTADGATAVRRLPGLTVLPPRRWRLDGGGRWAGAALATFVQPDQAAVGALAAEALDVAADGRSPRAATDDSDALAAAACAVLRRHRVTIEAAGGPWSYSPHLIRTAAGLLEARAGSTLDVAALIAGV
;
A
#
# COMPACT_ATOMS: atom_id res chain seq x y z
N GLU A 1 -12.55 -7.54 28.12
CA GLU A 1 -12.17 -6.60 27.05
C GLU A 1 -10.85 -7.01 26.42
N VAL A 2 -10.76 -6.93 25.12
CA VAL A 2 -9.55 -7.20 24.35
C VAL A 2 -9.16 -5.91 23.63
N THR A 3 -7.91 -5.49 23.80
CA THR A 3 -7.35 -4.34 23.05
C THR A 3 -6.17 -4.82 22.23
N LEU A 4 -6.17 -4.51 20.94
CA LEU A 4 -5.04 -4.73 20.03
C LEU A 4 -4.37 -3.40 19.74
N THR A 5 -3.06 -3.36 19.86
CA THR A 5 -2.25 -2.18 19.54
C THR A 5 -1.10 -2.59 18.63
N LEU A 6 -0.90 -1.89 17.52
CA LEU A 6 0.22 -2.09 16.63
C LEU A 6 1.36 -1.15 17.03
N ILE A 7 2.51 -1.73 17.39
CA ILE A 7 3.64 -1.01 17.98
C ILE A 7 4.91 -1.30 17.19
N GLU A 8 5.62 -0.25 16.81
CA GLU A 8 6.96 -0.34 16.23
C GLU A 8 7.97 -0.74 17.29
N ASP A 9 8.85 -1.71 17.00
CA ASP A 9 9.83 -2.21 17.98
C ASP A 9 10.89 -1.16 18.33
N ASN A 10 11.28 -0.35 17.35
CA ASN A 10 12.22 0.76 17.54
C ASN A 10 11.49 1.99 18.09
N GLY A 11 11.57 2.21 19.39
CA GLY A 11 10.99 3.38 20.05
C GLY A 11 9.61 3.19 20.66
N GLY A 12 8.95 2.03 20.47
CA GLY A 12 7.66 1.73 21.09
C GLY A 12 6.52 2.60 20.56
N ARG A 13 6.66 3.19 19.38
CA ARG A 13 5.65 4.08 18.80
C ARG A 13 4.45 3.27 18.33
N GLN A 14 3.26 3.72 18.70
CA GLN A 14 2.00 3.21 18.18
C GLN A 14 1.79 3.74 16.75
N ILE A 15 1.48 2.84 15.81
CA ILE A 15 1.34 3.16 14.38
C ILE A 15 -0.06 2.89 13.82
N ALA A 16 -0.99 2.52 14.70
CA ALA A 16 -2.40 2.38 14.37
C ALA A 16 -3.26 2.78 15.57
N GLU A 17 -4.50 3.17 15.34
CA GLU A 17 -5.47 3.35 16.41
C GLU A 17 -5.70 2.00 17.11
N PRO A 18 -5.82 1.98 18.47
CA PRO A 18 -6.12 0.74 19.18
C PRO A 18 -7.47 0.18 18.73
N TRP A 19 -7.50 -1.11 18.45
CA TRP A 19 -8.75 -1.80 18.18
C TRP A 19 -9.26 -2.46 19.44
N HIS A 20 -10.53 -2.28 19.75
CA HIS A 20 -11.16 -2.76 20.97
C HIS A 20 -12.29 -3.74 20.66
N LEU A 21 -12.35 -4.81 21.42
CA LEU A 21 -13.42 -5.79 21.37
C LEU A 21 -13.86 -6.19 22.78
N THR A 22 -15.16 -6.19 23.02
CA THR A 22 -15.73 -6.84 24.21
C THR A 22 -16.05 -8.29 23.87
N TRP A 23 -15.46 -9.22 24.60
CA TRP A 23 -15.65 -10.65 24.41
C TRP A 23 -16.49 -11.23 25.53
N ASP A 24 -17.53 -11.96 25.17
CA ASP A 24 -18.32 -12.77 26.11
C ASP A 24 -17.63 -14.12 26.32
N THR A 25 -17.25 -14.36 27.57
CA THR A 25 -16.56 -15.61 27.99
C THR A 25 -17.43 -16.87 27.90
N SER A 26 -18.73 -16.76 27.61
CA SER A 26 -19.59 -17.91 27.28
C SER A 26 -19.10 -18.70 26.06
N HIS A 27 -18.27 -18.08 25.21
CA HIS A 27 -17.66 -18.70 24.03
C HIS A 27 -16.17 -18.95 24.27
N PRO A 28 -15.70 -20.21 24.24
CA PRO A 28 -14.31 -20.56 24.58
C PRO A 28 -13.28 -20.08 23.56
N VAL A 29 -13.72 -19.74 22.36
CA VAL A 29 -12.86 -19.28 21.28
C VAL A 29 -13.39 -17.98 20.71
N LEU A 30 -12.52 -16.97 20.64
CA LEU A 30 -12.78 -15.72 19.94
C LEU A 30 -12.13 -15.78 18.56
N SER A 31 -12.96 -15.64 17.53
CA SER A 31 -12.50 -15.38 16.16
C SER A 31 -13.11 -14.08 15.68
N ALA A 32 -12.28 -13.09 15.39
CA ALA A 32 -12.73 -11.78 14.92
C ALA A 32 -11.79 -11.26 13.83
N THR A 33 -12.37 -10.54 12.88
CA THR A 33 -11.59 -9.75 11.93
C THR A 33 -11.29 -8.40 12.57
N CYS A 34 -10.04 -7.98 12.54
CA CYS A 34 -9.59 -6.73 13.12
C CYS A 34 -9.25 -5.75 11.99
N ASP A 35 -10.03 -4.69 11.87
CA ASP A 35 -9.78 -3.58 10.95
C ASP A 35 -9.16 -2.42 11.75
N MET A 36 -7.82 -2.38 11.77
CA MET A 36 -7.08 -1.30 12.44
C MET A 36 -6.88 -0.11 11.50
N THR A 37 -7.25 1.07 11.96
CA THR A 37 -6.94 2.32 11.25
C THR A 37 -5.50 2.69 11.49
N LEU A 38 -4.70 2.72 10.42
CA LEU A 38 -3.29 3.10 10.50
C LEU A 38 -3.15 4.60 10.71
N ASP A 39 -2.28 5.00 11.64
CA ASP A 39 -1.92 6.41 11.84
C ASP A 39 -0.98 6.89 10.72
N ARG A 40 -1.57 7.62 9.78
CA ARG A 40 -0.84 8.16 8.63
C ARG A 40 0.34 9.04 9.02
N ALA A 41 0.19 9.86 10.07
CA ALA A 41 1.25 10.77 10.50
C ALA A 41 2.46 9.98 11.02
N SER A 42 2.22 8.94 11.82
CA SER A 42 3.26 8.03 12.31
C SER A 42 3.92 7.24 11.18
N LEU A 43 3.15 6.75 10.21
CA LEU A 43 3.70 6.00 9.06
C LEU A 43 4.58 6.87 8.16
N LEU A 44 4.23 8.14 7.97
CA LEU A 44 5.03 9.08 7.16
C LEU A 44 6.41 9.38 7.77
N GLN A 45 6.60 9.11 9.08
CA GLN A 45 7.88 9.28 9.77
C GLN A 45 8.78 8.04 9.68
N VAL A 46 8.28 6.93 9.12
CA VAL A 46 9.08 5.73 8.90
C VAL A 46 9.97 5.96 7.69
N ASP A 47 11.27 6.10 7.90
CA ASP A 47 12.27 6.33 6.86
C ASP A 47 13.03 5.05 6.46
N GLN A 48 13.08 4.06 7.34
CA GLN A 48 13.69 2.75 7.12
C GLN A 48 12.74 1.62 7.48
N PRO A 49 12.85 0.45 6.83
CA PRO A 49 12.10 -0.73 7.23
C PRO A 49 12.36 -1.07 8.69
N GLY A 50 11.31 -1.22 9.47
CA GLY A 50 11.37 -1.50 10.90
C GLY A 50 10.55 -2.73 11.28
N ALA A 51 10.95 -3.42 12.36
CA ALA A 51 10.15 -4.48 12.97
C ALA A 51 9.01 -3.87 13.78
N ALA A 52 7.89 -4.57 13.80
CA ALA A 52 6.73 -4.24 14.61
C ALA A 52 6.07 -5.49 15.17
N HIS A 53 5.24 -5.30 16.18
CA HIS A 53 4.45 -6.36 16.77
C HIS A 53 3.03 -5.90 17.09
N VAL A 54 2.10 -6.83 17.14
CA VAL A 54 0.78 -6.60 17.74
C VAL A 54 0.86 -6.91 19.22
N ARG A 55 0.55 -5.92 20.05
CA ARG A 55 0.34 -6.09 21.48
C ARG A 55 -1.14 -6.37 21.72
N ILE A 56 -1.41 -7.43 22.48
CA ILE A 56 -2.75 -7.85 22.88
C ILE A 56 -2.86 -7.63 24.38
N ASP A 57 -3.74 -6.74 24.81
CA ASP A 57 -4.07 -6.52 26.19
C ASP A 57 -5.45 -7.15 26.48
N LEU A 58 -5.49 -8.09 27.42
CA LEU A 58 -6.72 -8.75 27.87
C LEU A 58 -7.06 -8.24 29.26
N ARG A 59 -8.25 -7.67 29.43
CA ARG A 59 -8.79 -7.25 30.74
C ARG A 59 -10.03 -8.06 31.08
N THR A 60 -10.06 -8.64 32.25
CA THR A 60 -11.25 -9.30 32.80
C THR A 60 -12.03 -8.32 33.68
N ALA A 61 -13.36 -8.33 33.57
CA ALA A 61 -14.23 -7.45 34.35
C ALA A 61 -14.38 -7.91 35.83
N ASP A 62 -14.04 -9.17 36.12
CA ASP A 62 -14.43 -9.82 37.38
C ASP A 62 -13.40 -9.68 38.53
N THR A 63 -12.28 -9.00 38.32
CA THR A 63 -11.29 -8.82 39.40
C THR A 63 -11.15 -7.34 39.72
N ALA A 64 -11.24 -7.00 41.02
CA ALA A 64 -11.07 -5.62 41.53
C ALA A 64 -9.74 -4.97 41.07
N ASP A 65 -8.74 -5.78 40.75
CA ASP A 65 -7.43 -5.34 40.24
C ASP A 65 -7.27 -5.44 38.71
N GLY A 66 -8.34 -5.81 37.98
CA GLY A 66 -8.35 -5.90 36.52
C GLY A 66 -7.17 -6.73 35.99
N ALA A 67 -7.15 -8.06 36.24
CA ALA A 67 -6.06 -8.89 35.76
C ALA A 67 -5.83 -8.66 34.26
N THR A 68 -4.66 -8.14 33.93
CA THR A 68 -4.28 -7.84 32.56
C THR A 68 -3.26 -8.86 32.08
N ALA A 69 -3.62 -9.64 31.07
CA ALA A 69 -2.66 -10.48 30.37
C ALA A 69 -2.18 -9.73 29.13
N VAL A 70 -0.88 -9.66 28.94
CA VAL A 70 -0.28 -9.01 27.77
C VAL A 70 0.43 -10.05 26.92
N ARG A 71 0.11 -10.09 25.64
CA ARG A 71 0.80 -10.94 24.68
C ARG A 71 1.31 -10.12 23.50
N ARG A 72 2.49 -10.45 23.00
CA ARG A 72 3.08 -9.88 21.80
C ARG A 72 3.05 -10.90 20.67
N LEU A 73 2.59 -10.50 19.52
CA LEU A 73 2.70 -11.26 18.28
C LEU A 73 3.75 -10.59 17.39
N PRO A 74 4.98 -11.13 17.34
CA PRO A 74 6.07 -10.57 16.54
C PRO A 74 5.92 -10.94 15.06
N GLY A 75 6.79 -10.40 14.23
CA GLY A 75 6.94 -10.81 12.82
C GLY A 75 6.26 -9.91 11.81
N LEU A 76 5.88 -8.71 12.21
CA LEU A 76 5.46 -7.68 11.28
C LEU A 76 6.66 -6.82 10.84
N THR A 77 6.63 -6.40 9.59
CA THR A 77 7.58 -5.41 9.07
C THR A 77 6.80 -4.19 8.63
N VAL A 78 7.14 -3.04 9.17
CA VAL A 78 6.64 -1.74 8.71
C VAL A 78 7.60 -1.24 7.65
N LEU A 79 7.07 -0.95 6.48
CA LEU A 79 7.84 -0.38 5.39
C LEU A 79 7.63 1.14 5.36
N PRO A 80 8.67 1.91 4.98
CA PRO A 80 8.52 3.32 4.70
C PRO A 80 7.44 3.57 3.65
N PRO A 81 6.78 4.74 3.67
CA PRO A 81 5.88 5.15 2.60
C PRO A 81 6.56 5.00 1.24
N ARG A 82 5.84 4.51 0.25
CA ARG A 82 6.34 4.22 -1.11
C ARG A 82 7.36 3.08 -1.21
N ARG A 83 7.59 2.31 -0.17
CA ARG A 83 8.39 1.08 -0.25
C ARG A 83 7.47 -0.12 -0.39
N TRP A 84 7.75 -0.93 -1.39
CA TRP A 84 7.07 -2.19 -1.64
C TRP A 84 8.09 -3.32 -1.67
N ARG A 85 7.71 -4.48 -1.17
CA ARG A 85 8.54 -5.68 -1.15
C ARG A 85 7.72 -6.90 -1.54
N LEU A 86 8.26 -7.71 -2.41
CA LEU A 86 7.71 -9.02 -2.72
C LEU A 86 8.12 -9.99 -1.60
N ASP A 87 7.33 -10.07 -0.55
CA ASP A 87 7.50 -11.14 0.45
C ASP A 87 6.89 -12.42 -0.08
N GLY A 88 7.47 -13.58 0.31
CA GLY A 88 7.15 -14.93 -0.23
C GLY A 88 5.67 -15.37 -0.19
N GLY A 89 4.77 -14.46 0.07
CA GLY A 89 3.32 -14.63 0.09
C GLY A 89 2.59 -14.22 -1.19
N GLY A 90 3.25 -14.15 -2.34
CA GLY A 90 2.74 -13.91 -3.71
C GLY A 90 1.45 -13.10 -3.88
N ARG A 91 0.33 -13.58 -3.36
CA ARG A 91 -1.00 -12.98 -3.51
C ARG A 91 -1.15 -11.62 -2.79
N TRP A 92 -0.60 -11.51 -1.60
CA TRP A 92 -0.69 -10.28 -0.80
C TRP A 92 0.23 -9.18 -1.30
N ALA A 93 1.36 -9.55 -1.88
CA ALA A 93 2.29 -8.59 -2.47
C ALA A 93 1.66 -7.85 -3.66
N GLY A 94 0.89 -8.55 -4.50
CA GLY A 94 0.13 -7.93 -5.59
C GLY A 94 -0.94 -6.95 -5.09
N ALA A 95 -1.72 -7.35 -4.07
CA ALA A 95 -2.72 -6.48 -3.46
C ALA A 95 -2.09 -5.24 -2.81
N ALA A 96 -0.93 -5.40 -2.14
CA ALA A 96 -0.20 -4.26 -1.59
C ALA A 96 0.33 -3.32 -2.69
N LEU A 97 0.74 -3.85 -3.86
CA LEU A 97 1.17 -3.00 -4.98
C LEU A 97 0.02 -2.12 -5.49
N ALA A 98 -1.22 -2.60 -5.48
CA ALA A 98 -2.38 -1.83 -5.90
C ALA A 98 -2.60 -0.55 -5.06
N THR A 99 -2.10 -0.50 -3.83
CA THR A 99 -2.18 0.70 -2.98
C THR A 99 -1.34 1.87 -3.50
N PHE A 100 -0.39 1.61 -4.40
CA PHE A 100 0.43 2.64 -5.04
C PHE A 100 -0.21 3.20 -6.32
N VAL A 101 -1.30 2.61 -6.79
CA VAL A 101 -2.09 3.16 -7.90
C VAL A 101 -2.85 4.38 -7.39
N GLN A 102 -2.71 5.50 -8.05
CA GLN A 102 -3.18 6.81 -7.59
C GLN A 102 -4.04 7.50 -8.68
N PRO A 103 -5.23 6.97 -8.99
CA PRO A 103 -6.05 7.48 -10.11
C PRO A 103 -6.49 8.94 -9.91
N ASP A 104 -6.63 9.39 -8.67
CA ASP A 104 -7.08 10.76 -8.35
C ASP A 104 -6.00 11.83 -8.45
N GLN A 105 -4.76 11.47 -8.79
CA GLN A 105 -3.71 12.45 -8.97
C GLN A 105 -3.89 13.24 -10.27
N ALA A 106 -3.74 14.56 -10.21
CA ALA A 106 -3.84 15.43 -11.38
C ALA A 106 -2.90 15.01 -12.53
N ALA A 107 -1.69 14.51 -12.19
CA ALA A 107 -0.74 14.01 -13.16
C ALA A 107 -1.24 12.76 -13.90
N VAL A 108 -1.96 11.88 -13.20
CA VAL A 108 -2.59 10.69 -13.80
C VAL A 108 -3.75 11.11 -14.69
N GLY A 109 -4.61 12.02 -14.22
CA GLY A 109 -5.72 12.55 -15.01
C GLY A 109 -5.27 13.24 -16.31
N ALA A 110 -4.16 13.99 -16.26
CA ALA A 110 -3.59 14.60 -17.47
C ALA A 110 -3.09 13.53 -18.45
N LEU A 111 -2.36 12.52 -17.96
CA LEU A 111 -1.87 11.42 -18.79
C LEU A 111 -3.04 10.60 -19.37
N ALA A 112 -4.09 10.37 -18.59
CA ALA A 112 -5.29 9.66 -19.03
C ALA A 112 -5.99 10.41 -20.18
N ALA A 113 -6.12 11.73 -20.09
CA ALA A 113 -6.68 12.55 -21.15
C ALA A 113 -5.86 12.45 -22.44
N GLU A 114 -4.53 12.57 -22.35
CA GLU A 114 -3.65 12.40 -23.51
C GLU A 114 -3.72 10.97 -24.10
N ALA A 115 -3.81 9.95 -23.23
CA ALA A 115 -3.93 8.56 -23.67
C ALA A 115 -5.26 8.30 -24.37
N LEU A 116 -6.35 8.86 -23.85
CA LEU A 116 -7.68 8.77 -24.50
C LEU A 116 -7.68 9.42 -25.87
N ASP A 117 -7.04 10.58 -26.05
CA ASP A 117 -6.90 11.23 -27.35
C ASP A 117 -6.16 10.33 -28.35
N VAL A 118 -5.10 9.66 -27.90
CA VAL A 118 -4.33 8.72 -28.73
C VAL A 118 -5.14 7.46 -29.05
N ALA A 119 -5.85 6.90 -28.05
CA ALA A 119 -6.66 5.68 -28.22
C ALA A 119 -7.90 5.93 -29.09
N ALA A 120 -8.43 7.15 -29.05
CA ALA A 120 -9.60 7.57 -29.82
C ALA A 120 -9.29 7.90 -31.29
N ASP A 121 -8.03 7.80 -31.73
CA ASP A 121 -7.66 8.09 -33.13
C ASP A 121 -8.49 7.22 -34.09
N GLY A 122 -9.48 7.86 -34.74
CA GLY A 122 -10.48 7.21 -35.61
C GLY A 122 -11.59 6.41 -34.90
N ARG A 123 -11.73 6.47 -33.58
CA ARG A 123 -12.78 5.79 -32.78
C ARG A 123 -13.59 6.79 -31.97
N SER A 124 -14.78 6.37 -31.51
CA SER A 124 -15.50 7.17 -30.51
C SER A 124 -14.78 7.14 -29.15
N PRO A 125 -14.79 8.24 -28.37
CA PRO A 125 -14.17 8.27 -27.02
C PRO A 125 -14.65 7.13 -26.12
N ARG A 126 -15.94 6.77 -26.20
CA ARG A 126 -16.50 5.67 -25.40
C ARG A 126 -15.89 4.31 -25.77
N ALA A 127 -15.71 4.04 -27.07
CA ALA A 127 -15.08 2.79 -27.51
C ALA A 127 -13.58 2.72 -27.12
N ALA A 128 -12.92 3.87 -26.99
CA ALA A 128 -11.55 3.94 -26.50
C ALA A 128 -11.47 3.67 -24.98
N THR A 129 -12.44 4.14 -24.21
CA THR A 129 -12.50 3.91 -22.74
C THR A 129 -12.84 2.45 -22.40
N ASP A 130 -13.66 1.79 -23.22
CA ASP A 130 -14.06 0.40 -22.99
C ASP A 130 -12.96 -0.62 -23.37
N ASP A 131 -11.88 -0.18 -24.04
CA ASP A 131 -10.75 -1.01 -24.47
C ASP A 131 -9.50 -0.73 -23.61
N SER A 132 -9.38 -1.44 -22.50
CA SER A 132 -8.26 -1.27 -21.55
C SER A 132 -6.89 -1.52 -22.16
N ASP A 133 -6.80 -2.45 -23.13
CA ASP A 133 -5.51 -2.77 -23.77
C ASP A 133 -5.10 -1.64 -24.72
N ALA A 134 -6.05 -1.07 -25.47
CA ALA A 134 -5.80 0.09 -26.30
C ALA A 134 -5.41 1.32 -25.46
N LEU A 135 -6.07 1.53 -24.32
CA LEU A 135 -5.76 2.62 -23.40
C LEU A 135 -4.37 2.47 -22.79
N ALA A 136 -4.01 1.27 -22.33
CA ALA A 136 -2.68 0.99 -21.80
C ALA A 136 -1.59 1.18 -22.86
N ALA A 137 -1.82 0.74 -24.10
CA ALA A 137 -0.90 0.95 -25.21
C ALA A 137 -0.75 2.45 -25.55
N ALA A 138 -1.85 3.19 -25.53
CA ALA A 138 -1.85 4.65 -25.73
C ALA A 138 -1.09 5.37 -24.59
N ALA A 139 -1.30 4.99 -23.33
CA ALA A 139 -0.54 5.52 -22.20
C ALA A 139 0.96 5.28 -22.36
N CYS A 140 1.36 4.07 -22.78
CA CYS A 140 2.77 3.78 -23.11
C CYS A 140 3.30 4.68 -24.24
N ALA A 141 2.50 4.96 -25.27
CA ALA A 141 2.89 5.84 -26.36
C ALA A 141 3.07 7.28 -25.88
N VAL A 142 2.18 7.77 -25.01
CA VAL A 142 2.27 9.10 -24.39
C VAL A 142 3.53 9.20 -23.53
N LEU A 143 3.81 8.20 -22.67
CA LEU A 143 5.02 8.18 -21.84
C LEU A 143 6.30 8.24 -22.68
N ARG A 144 6.33 7.57 -23.84
CA ARG A 144 7.46 7.67 -24.78
C ARG A 144 7.59 9.08 -25.36
N ARG A 145 6.47 9.77 -25.69
CA ARG A 145 6.50 11.17 -26.13
C ARG A 145 7.06 12.09 -25.04
N HIS A 146 6.70 11.84 -23.79
CA HIS A 146 7.26 12.53 -22.61
C HIS A 146 8.71 12.11 -22.30
N ARG A 147 9.30 11.19 -23.10
CA ARG A 147 10.67 10.67 -22.95
C ARG A 147 10.91 10.03 -21.58
N VAL A 148 9.88 9.37 -21.05
CA VAL A 148 10.04 8.57 -19.83
C VAL A 148 10.85 7.31 -20.16
N THR A 149 11.93 7.11 -19.42
CA THR A 149 12.81 5.94 -19.53
C THR A 149 12.54 4.95 -18.42
N ILE A 150 12.61 3.64 -18.72
CA ILE A 150 12.52 2.60 -17.71
C ILE A 150 13.91 2.28 -17.21
N GLU A 151 14.14 2.50 -15.92
CA GLU A 151 15.37 2.14 -15.23
C GLU A 151 15.33 0.67 -14.84
N ALA A 152 16.46 -0.03 -14.95
CA ALA A 152 16.56 -1.39 -14.44
C ALA A 152 16.34 -1.38 -12.93
N ALA A 153 15.52 -2.32 -12.43
CA ALA A 153 15.35 -2.48 -11.00
C ALA A 153 16.70 -2.80 -10.35
N GLY A 154 17.07 -2.04 -9.32
CA GLY A 154 18.37 -2.12 -8.65
C GLY A 154 18.55 -3.36 -7.78
N GLY A 155 18.10 -4.54 -8.19
CA GLY A 155 18.28 -5.79 -7.45
C GLY A 155 17.15 -6.81 -7.66
N PRO A 156 17.29 -8.01 -7.10
CA PRO A 156 16.26 -9.04 -7.16
C PRO A 156 14.96 -8.57 -6.48
N TRP A 157 13.84 -8.75 -7.15
CA TRP A 157 12.50 -8.34 -6.69
C TRP A 157 12.10 -8.89 -5.32
N SER A 158 12.74 -9.98 -4.88
CA SER A 158 12.35 -10.77 -3.70
C SER A 158 13.04 -10.36 -2.40
N TYR A 159 14.10 -9.56 -2.43
CA TYR A 159 14.92 -9.35 -1.24
C TYR A 159 15.08 -7.91 -0.78
N SER A 160 14.80 -6.94 -1.62
CA SER A 160 14.97 -5.53 -1.27
C SER A 160 13.67 -4.77 -1.44
N PRO A 161 13.31 -3.88 -0.50
CA PRO A 161 12.19 -2.98 -0.69
C PRO A 161 12.41 -2.07 -1.90
N HIS A 162 11.48 -2.10 -2.84
CA HIS A 162 11.50 -1.23 -4.01
C HIS A 162 10.82 0.11 -3.67
N LEU A 163 11.46 1.20 -4.00
CA LEU A 163 10.85 2.53 -3.92
C LEU A 163 9.88 2.67 -5.10
N ILE A 164 8.61 2.96 -4.80
CA ILE A 164 7.60 3.29 -5.80
C ILE A 164 7.46 4.82 -5.86
N ARG A 165 7.75 5.40 -7.00
CA ARG A 165 7.60 6.85 -7.23
C ARG A 165 6.13 7.21 -7.37
N THR A 166 5.77 8.43 -6.98
CA THR A 166 4.45 8.98 -7.35
C THR A 166 4.38 9.25 -8.85
N ALA A 167 3.17 9.29 -9.41
CA ALA A 167 2.95 9.63 -10.80
C ALA A 167 3.62 10.97 -11.19
N ALA A 168 3.43 11.99 -10.36
CA ALA A 168 4.06 13.29 -10.58
C ALA A 168 5.60 13.20 -10.55
N GLY A 169 6.17 12.52 -9.55
CA GLY A 169 7.62 12.36 -9.43
C GLY A 169 8.23 11.55 -10.56
N LEU A 170 7.52 10.56 -11.13
CA LEU A 170 7.96 9.80 -12.30
C LEU A 170 7.98 10.69 -13.56
N LEU A 171 6.92 11.46 -13.77
CA LEU A 171 6.83 12.35 -14.95
C LEU A 171 7.83 13.50 -14.86
N GLU A 172 8.07 14.06 -13.69
CA GLU A 172 9.07 15.09 -13.45
C GLU A 172 10.49 14.57 -13.70
N ALA A 173 10.83 13.41 -13.11
CA ALA A 173 12.13 12.77 -13.31
C ALA A 173 12.33 12.22 -14.71
N ARG A 174 11.25 11.98 -15.47
CA ARG A 174 11.25 11.27 -16.77
C ARG A 174 11.98 9.92 -16.73
N ALA A 175 12.01 9.31 -15.57
CA ALA A 175 12.68 8.04 -15.34
C ALA A 175 12.02 7.30 -14.18
N GLY A 176 11.86 5.99 -14.29
CA GLY A 176 11.32 5.16 -13.23
C GLY A 176 11.50 3.68 -13.47
N SER A 177 11.28 2.89 -12.44
CA SER A 177 11.29 1.44 -12.54
C SER A 177 10.08 0.93 -13.33
N THR A 178 10.13 -0.33 -13.73
CA THR A 178 8.96 -1.01 -14.34
C THR A 178 7.72 -0.93 -13.44
N LEU A 179 7.90 -1.00 -12.10
CA LEU A 179 6.80 -0.90 -11.14
C LEU A 179 6.18 0.50 -11.11
N ASP A 180 7.02 1.55 -11.16
CA ASP A 180 6.54 2.93 -11.20
C ASP A 180 5.65 3.16 -12.42
N VAL A 181 6.12 2.68 -13.59
CA VAL A 181 5.39 2.79 -14.86
C VAL A 181 4.11 1.95 -14.83
N ALA A 182 4.16 0.72 -14.28
CA ALA A 182 2.99 -0.14 -14.16
C ALA A 182 1.93 0.46 -13.24
N ALA A 183 2.33 1.00 -12.07
CA ALA A 183 1.42 1.66 -11.14
C ALA A 183 0.79 2.92 -11.76
N LEU A 184 1.55 3.69 -12.54
CA LEU A 184 1.05 4.85 -13.26
C LEU A 184 0.03 4.46 -14.32
N ILE A 185 0.32 3.46 -15.16
CA ILE A 185 -0.60 2.99 -16.22
C ILE A 185 -1.87 2.40 -15.63
N ALA A 186 -1.76 1.68 -14.51
CA ALA A 186 -2.94 1.12 -13.83
C ALA A 186 -3.87 2.20 -13.24
N GLY A 187 -3.39 3.44 -13.08
CA GLY A 187 -4.18 4.58 -12.64
C GLY A 187 -4.86 5.35 -13.77
N VAL A 188 -4.45 5.10 -15.01
CA VAL A 188 -5.00 5.72 -16.23
C VAL A 188 -6.29 5.03 -16.66
#